data_3606aac2b5eab91a0aa2a32bacf895a8
#
_entry.id   3606aac2b5eab91a0aa2a32bacf895a8
#
_cell.length_a   1.000
_cell.length_b   1.000
_cell.length_c   1.000
_cell.angle_alpha   90.00
_cell.angle_beta   90.00
_cell.angle_gamma   90.00
#
_symmetry.space_group_name_H-M   'P 1'
#
loop_
_entity.id
_entity.type
_entity.pdbx_description
1 polymer ?
#
loop_
_entity_poly.entity_id
_entity_poly.type
_entity_poly.pdbx_seq_one_letter_code
_entity_poly.pdbx_strand_id
1 'polypeptide(L)'
;RGLSPRMLDIDIIIDQISLNQFKADGIIVATSSGSTAYSLSSGGPILDPSINAFVVTPVCPHNGNIRSVVVLNDAEIMIKLNDSDLHTFSVDGNLIAEIKGNDDIIIRKGGYFNTVIRSENSFYKKLKTKIFEKEI
;
A
#
# COMPACT_ATOMS: atom_id res chain seq x y z
N ARG A 1 10.50 -2.42 -0.83
CA ARG A 1 11.62 -1.50 -0.59
C ARG A 1 12.83 -1.95 -1.41
N GLY A 2 13.58 -1.02 -2.00
CA GLY A 2 14.82 -1.32 -2.69
C GLY A 2 15.91 -1.87 -1.75
N LEU A 3 16.71 -2.80 -2.22
CA LEU A 3 17.90 -3.29 -1.55
C LEU A 3 19.11 -2.36 -1.82
N SER A 4 19.04 -1.56 -2.85
CA SER A 4 20.03 -0.55 -3.21
C SER A 4 19.66 0.80 -2.54
N PRO A 5 20.63 1.66 -2.22
CA PRO A 5 20.35 3.03 -1.79
C PRO A 5 19.70 3.91 -2.88
N ARG A 6 19.52 3.36 -4.07
CA ARG A 6 18.83 4.05 -5.17
C ARG A 6 17.32 3.94 -5.00
N MET A 7 16.62 5.02 -5.33
CA MET A 7 15.16 5.04 -5.35
C MET A 7 14.62 4.12 -6.45
N LEU A 8 13.48 3.50 -6.15
CA LEU A 8 12.73 2.72 -7.13
C LEU A 8 12.16 3.67 -8.20
N ASP A 9 12.24 3.27 -9.45
CA ASP A 9 11.48 3.88 -10.54
C ASP A 9 10.22 3.05 -10.76
N ILE A 10 9.09 3.62 -10.39
CA ILE A 10 7.81 2.90 -10.25
C ILE A 10 6.81 3.44 -11.26
N ASP A 11 6.15 2.55 -11.99
CA ASP A 11 4.95 2.85 -12.78
C ASP A 11 3.75 2.12 -12.15
N ILE A 12 2.70 2.86 -11.85
CA ILE A 12 1.44 2.32 -11.34
C ILE A 12 0.43 2.25 -12.47
N ILE A 13 -0.09 1.05 -12.69
CA ILE A 13 -1.08 0.78 -13.73
C ILE A 13 -2.34 0.23 -13.07
N ILE A 14 -3.46 0.92 -13.25
CA ILE A 14 -4.77 0.52 -12.73
C ILE A 14 -5.68 0.15 -13.89
N ASP A 15 -6.18 -1.07 -13.89
CA ASP A 15 -7.05 -1.59 -14.96
C ASP A 15 -6.47 -1.30 -16.37
N GLN A 16 -5.18 -1.59 -16.54
CA GLN A 16 -4.41 -1.42 -17.78
C GLN A 16 -4.14 0.05 -18.20
N ILE A 17 -4.44 1.00 -17.32
CA ILE A 17 -4.17 2.42 -17.57
C ILE A 17 -3.00 2.86 -16.68
N SER A 18 -1.92 3.35 -17.28
CA SER A 18 -0.82 3.95 -16.52
C SER A 18 -1.30 5.22 -15.83
N LEU A 19 -1.26 5.19 -14.50
CA LEU A 19 -1.69 6.31 -13.68
C LEU A 19 -0.56 7.33 -13.52
N ASN A 20 0.63 6.84 -13.17
CA ASN A 20 1.78 7.69 -12.92
C ASN A 20 3.07 6.89 -12.87
N GLN A 21 4.16 7.52 -13.29
CA GLN A 21 5.52 7.03 -13.15
C GLN A 21 6.31 8.00 -12.25
N PHE A 22 7.00 7.48 -11.25
CA PHE A 22 7.73 8.31 -10.28
C PHE A 22 8.85 7.53 -9.58
N LYS A 23 9.71 8.27 -8.89
CA LYS A 23 10.76 7.69 -8.04
C LYS A 23 10.39 7.81 -6.58
N ALA A 24 10.57 6.73 -5.83
CA ALA A 24 10.29 6.66 -4.39
C ALA A 24 11.14 5.59 -3.71
N ASP A 25 11.17 5.59 -2.38
CA ASP A 25 11.83 4.54 -1.60
C ASP A 25 11.05 3.22 -1.63
N GLY A 26 9.77 3.28 -1.92
CA GLY A 26 8.90 2.12 -2.00
C GLY A 26 7.48 2.47 -2.39
N ILE A 27 6.66 1.45 -2.47
CA ILE A 27 5.22 1.56 -2.67
C ILE A 27 4.50 0.55 -1.76
N ILE A 28 3.38 0.98 -1.22
CA ILE A 28 2.53 0.16 -0.36
C ILE A 28 1.16 0.04 -1.01
N VAL A 29 0.65 -1.16 -1.10
CA VAL A 29 -0.76 -1.42 -1.43
C VAL A 29 -1.41 -2.03 -0.20
N ALA A 30 -2.42 -1.36 0.31
CA ALA A 30 -3.13 -1.77 1.53
C ALA A 30 -4.61 -1.98 1.26
N THR A 31 -5.20 -2.93 1.97
CA THR A 31 -6.66 -3.04 2.10
C THR A 31 -7.19 -1.92 2.99
N SER A 32 -8.51 -1.75 3.04
CA SER A 32 -9.12 -0.79 3.95
C SER A 32 -8.74 -1.06 5.40
N SER A 33 -8.73 -2.31 5.84
CA SER A 33 -8.27 -2.69 7.19
C SER A 33 -6.78 -2.39 7.39
N GLY A 34 -5.96 -2.57 6.37
CA GLY A 34 -4.52 -2.30 6.42
C GLY A 34 -4.15 -0.83 6.30
N SER A 35 -5.10 0.05 6.03
CA SER A 35 -4.84 1.48 5.83
C SER A 35 -4.28 2.18 7.06
N THR A 36 -4.54 1.65 8.26
CA THR A 36 -4.06 2.18 9.54
C THR A 36 -2.69 1.62 9.98
N ALA A 37 -2.08 0.76 9.17
CA ALA A 37 -0.74 0.21 9.42
C ALA A 37 0.35 1.07 8.75
N TYR A 38 1.28 0.47 8.04
CA TYR A 38 2.41 1.21 7.44
C TYR A 38 2.00 2.23 6.37
N SER A 39 0.88 1.98 5.67
CA SER A 39 0.30 2.96 4.73
C SER A 39 0.01 4.30 5.42
N LEU A 40 -0.55 4.27 6.63
CA LEU A 40 -0.80 5.48 7.42
C LEU A 40 0.50 6.23 7.75
N SER A 41 1.51 5.52 8.23
CA SER A 41 2.81 6.11 8.55
C SER A 41 3.50 6.73 7.33
N SER A 42 3.17 6.26 6.14
CA SER A 42 3.68 6.79 4.86
C SER A 42 2.80 7.89 4.26
N GLY A 43 1.81 8.38 4.99
CA GLY A 43 0.93 9.47 4.58
C GLY A 43 -0.33 9.04 3.83
N GLY A 44 -0.66 7.76 3.86
CA GLY A 44 -1.92 7.26 3.29
C GLY A 44 -3.15 7.62 4.13
N PRO A 45 -4.34 7.67 3.55
CA PRO A 45 -5.57 7.96 4.25
C PRO A 45 -6.01 6.81 5.16
N ILE A 46 -6.76 7.15 6.19
CA ILE A 46 -7.48 6.19 7.02
C ILE A 46 -8.79 5.83 6.35
N LEU A 47 -9.03 4.53 6.13
CA LEU A 47 -10.27 4.03 5.57
C LEU A 47 -11.05 3.23 6.61
N ASP A 48 -12.37 3.41 6.62
CA ASP A 48 -13.26 2.50 7.33
C ASP A 48 -13.09 1.08 6.74
N PRO A 49 -12.92 0.04 7.57
CA PRO A 49 -12.73 -1.33 7.08
C PRO A 49 -13.87 -1.87 6.21
N SER A 50 -15.06 -1.29 6.31
CA SER A 50 -16.22 -1.66 5.49
C SER A 50 -16.14 -1.16 4.05
N ILE A 51 -15.22 -0.25 3.74
CA ILE A 51 -15.03 0.27 2.39
C ILE A 51 -14.31 -0.77 1.53
N ASN A 52 -14.89 -1.12 0.40
CA ASN A 52 -14.32 -2.06 -0.56
C ASN A 52 -13.28 -1.38 -1.45
N ALA A 53 -12.11 -1.10 -0.91
CA ALA A 53 -11.06 -0.35 -1.59
C ALA A 53 -9.66 -0.90 -1.30
N PHE A 54 -8.73 -0.58 -2.20
CA PHE A 54 -7.30 -0.58 -1.95
C PHE A 54 -6.77 0.84 -1.85
N VAL A 55 -5.74 1.01 -1.04
CA VAL A 55 -4.97 2.25 -0.97
C VAL A 55 -3.58 1.98 -1.54
N VAL A 56 -3.16 2.78 -2.50
CA VAL A 56 -1.82 2.74 -3.08
C VAL A 56 -1.06 3.96 -2.58
N THR A 57 -0.06 3.75 -1.75
CA THR A 57 0.69 4.83 -1.08
C THR A 57 2.17 4.76 -1.42
N PRO A 58 2.73 5.78 -2.06
CA PRO A 58 4.17 5.88 -2.27
C PRO A 58 4.89 6.17 -0.94
N VAL A 59 6.08 5.60 -0.78
CA VAL A 59 6.94 5.83 0.38
C VAL A 59 8.03 6.82 0.00
N CYS A 60 8.05 7.98 0.64
CA CYS A 60 9.03 9.04 0.40
C CYS A 60 9.23 9.33 -1.11
N PRO A 61 8.17 9.69 -1.85
CA PRO A 61 8.31 10.01 -3.27
C PRO A 61 9.19 11.25 -3.44
N HIS A 62 10.05 11.22 -4.46
CA HIS A 62 10.97 12.30 -4.72
C HIS A 62 10.26 13.58 -5.22
N ASN A 63 9.14 13.41 -5.91
CA ASN A 63 8.34 14.52 -6.41
C ASN A 63 7.12 14.74 -5.52
N GLY A 64 7.00 15.94 -4.92
CA GLY A 64 5.94 16.28 -3.96
C GLY A 64 4.50 16.25 -4.50
N ASN A 65 4.32 16.08 -5.81
CA ASN A 65 2.99 15.98 -6.43
C ASN A 65 2.38 14.59 -6.40
N ILE A 66 3.13 13.59 -5.99
CA ILE A 66 2.64 12.22 -5.91
C ILE A 66 1.82 12.05 -4.64
N ARG A 67 0.63 11.53 -4.78
CA ARG A 67 -0.34 11.32 -3.69
C ARG A 67 -0.74 9.86 -3.59
N SER A 68 -1.18 9.48 -2.40
CA SER A 68 -1.87 8.22 -2.19
C SER A 68 -3.18 8.19 -2.98
N VAL A 69 -3.49 7.06 -3.58
CA VAL A 69 -4.69 6.87 -4.40
C VAL A 69 -5.54 5.76 -3.81
N VAL A 70 -6.83 6.00 -3.71
CA VAL A 70 -7.82 4.99 -3.31
C VAL A 70 -8.54 4.49 -4.55
N VAL A 71 -8.52 3.18 -4.74
CA VAL A 71 -9.20 2.52 -5.86
C VAL A 71 -10.16 1.46 -5.35
N LEU A 72 -11.15 1.09 -6.16
CA LEU A 72 -12.04 -0.02 -5.82
C LEU A 72 -11.24 -1.33 -5.72
N ASN A 73 -11.62 -2.21 -4.80
CA ASN A 73 -10.86 -3.44 -4.58
C ASN A 73 -11.10 -4.53 -5.65
N ASP A 74 -11.98 -4.30 -6.61
CA ASP A 74 -12.11 -5.13 -7.82
C ASP A 74 -11.18 -4.69 -8.96
N ALA A 75 -10.49 -3.56 -8.80
CA ALA A 75 -9.48 -3.12 -9.74
C ALA A 75 -8.25 -4.03 -9.72
N GLU A 76 -7.62 -4.20 -10.87
CA GLU A 76 -6.30 -4.80 -10.99
C GLU A 76 -5.23 -3.71 -10.85
N ILE A 77 -4.34 -3.88 -9.88
CA ILE A 77 -3.21 -2.99 -9.67
C ILE A 77 -1.96 -3.69 -10.17
N MET A 78 -1.28 -3.08 -11.13
CA MET A 78 0.02 -3.54 -11.59
C MET A 78 1.09 -2.52 -11.19
N ILE A 79 2.15 -2.99 -10.56
CA ILE A 79 3.33 -2.21 -10.23
C ILE A 79 4.46 -2.68 -11.13
N LYS A 80 5.01 -1.79 -11.92
CA LYS A 80 6.22 -2.02 -12.72
C LYS A 80 7.39 -1.29 -12.11
N LEU A 81 8.52 -1.98 -12.01
CA LEU A 81 9.80 -1.42 -11.60
C LEU A 81 10.67 -1.28 -12.84
N ASN A 82 11.02 -0.04 -13.18
CA ASN A 82 11.73 0.30 -14.42
C ASN A 82 13.25 0.36 -14.22
N ASP A 83 13.81 -0.59 -13.49
CA ASP A 83 15.24 -0.75 -13.27
C ASP A 83 15.62 -2.23 -13.36
N SER A 84 16.91 -2.53 -13.19
CA SER A 84 17.43 -3.92 -13.19
C SER A 84 17.91 -4.38 -11.82
N ASP A 85 17.66 -3.60 -10.78
CA ASP A 85 18.11 -3.88 -9.43
C ASP A 85 17.27 -4.98 -8.77
N LEU A 86 17.77 -5.52 -7.67
CA LEU A 86 17.06 -6.48 -6.83
C LEU A 86 16.27 -5.74 -5.74
N HIS A 87 15.02 -6.07 -5.60
CA HIS A 87 14.10 -5.44 -4.66
C HIS A 87 13.46 -6.45 -3.72
N THR A 88 13.02 -6.00 -2.56
CA THR A 88 12.27 -6.82 -1.60
C THR A 88 10.77 -6.65 -1.76
N PHE A 89 10.07 -7.76 -1.73
CA PHE A 89 8.61 -7.82 -1.65
C PHE A 89 8.19 -8.38 -0.30
N SER A 90 7.38 -7.64 0.44
CA SER A 90 6.92 -8.01 1.77
C SER A 90 5.40 -7.94 1.87
N VAL A 91 4.82 -8.82 2.66
CA VAL A 91 3.40 -8.83 3.01
C VAL A 91 3.28 -8.82 4.54
N ASP A 92 2.53 -7.86 5.08
CA ASP A 92 2.33 -7.68 6.52
C ASP A 92 3.63 -7.69 7.34
N GLY A 93 4.65 -7.02 6.82
CA GLY A 93 5.97 -6.92 7.44
C GLY A 93 6.88 -8.15 7.26
N ASN A 94 6.40 -9.21 6.63
CA ASN A 94 7.19 -10.41 6.36
C ASN A 94 7.75 -10.38 4.95
N LEU A 95 9.07 -10.63 4.83
CA LEU A 95 9.72 -10.79 3.53
C LEU A 95 9.16 -12.05 2.84
N ILE A 96 8.57 -11.87 1.67
CA ILE A 96 8.01 -12.97 0.87
C ILE A 96 8.97 -13.38 -0.25
N ALA A 97 9.55 -12.42 -0.95
CA ALA A 97 10.40 -12.69 -2.09
C ALA A 97 11.37 -11.54 -2.36
N GLU A 98 12.43 -11.86 -3.07
CA GLU A 98 13.24 -10.89 -3.80
C GLU A 98 12.79 -10.89 -5.25
N ILE A 99 12.57 -9.70 -5.80
CA ILE A 99 12.13 -9.50 -7.17
C ILE A 99 13.17 -8.67 -7.93
N LYS A 100 13.36 -8.98 -9.20
CA LYS A 100 14.19 -8.16 -10.07
C LYS A 100 13.38 -7.01 -10.64
N GLY A 101 14.03 -5.91 -10.86
CA GLY A 101 13.49 -4.85 -11.70
C GLY A 101 13.06 -5.41 -13.07
N ASN A 102 12.10 -4.79 -13.71
CA ASN A 102 11.37 -5.25 -14.90
C ASN A 102 10.41 -6.45 -14.66
N ASP A 103 10.30 -6.99 -13.46
CA ASP A 103 9.22 -7.90 -13.10
C ASP A 103 7.93 -7.12 -12.85
N ASP A 104 6.81 -7.67 -13.29
CA ASP A 104 5.49 -7.10 -13.04
C ASP A 104 4.91 -7.68 -11.74
N ILE A 105 4.44 -6.81 -10.87
CA ILE A 105 3.74 -7.18 -9.64
C ILE A 105 2.26 -6.89 -9.86
N ILE A 106 1.43 -7.93 -9.82
CA ILE A 106 -0.02 -7.80 -10.01
C ILE A 106 -0.72 -8.06 -8.69
N ILE A 107 -1.56 -7.12 -8.27
CA ILE A 107 -2.33 -7.18 -7.04
C ILE A 107 -3.81 -7.19 -7.39
N ARG A 108 -4.50 -8.18 -6.88
CA ARG A 108 -5.93 -8.38 -7.05
C ARG A 108 -6.58 -8.75 -5.72
N LYS A 109 -7.86 -8.52 -5.62
CA LYS A 109 -8.66 -9.01 -4.50
C LYS A 109 -8.59 -10.54 -4.43
N GLY A 110 -8.26 -11.04 -3.25
CA GLY A 110 -8.27 -12.47 -2.94
C GLY A 110 -9.67 -13.00 -2.62
N GLY A 111 -9.71 -14.22 -2.10
CA GLY A 111 -10.94 -14.84 -1.62
C GLY A 111 -11.43 -14.27 -0.29
N TYR A 112 -12.54 -14.80 0.21
CA TYR A 112 -13.10 -14.44 1.51
C TYR A 112 -12.31 -15.10 2.65
N PHE A 113 -12.25 -14.44 3.79
CA PHE A 113 -11.74 -15.00 5.04
C PHE A 113 -12.69 -14.64 6.20
N ASN A 114 -12.64 -15.45 7.24
CA ASN A 114 -13.48 -15.23 8.41
C ASN A 114 -12.93 -14.09 9.26
N THR A 115 -13.79 -13.17 9.66
CA THR A 115 -13.46 -12.07 10.54
C THR A 115 -14.08 -12.30 11.92
N VAL A 116 -13.29 -12.11 12.96
CA VAL A 116 -13.82 -12.11 14.35
C VAL A 116 -14.41 -10.74 14.63
N ILE A 117 -15.72 -10.70 14.84
CA ILE A 117 -16.42 -9.47 15.22
C ILE A 117 -16.46 -9.40 16.74
N ARG A 118 -15.91 -8.34 17.30
CA ARG A 118 -16.00 -8.02 18.72
C ARG A 118 -16.99 -6.88 18.89
N SER A 119 -18.13 -7.16 19.53
CA SER A 119 -19.25 -6.24 19.66
C SER A 119 -18.94 -4.95 20.45
N GLU A 120 -17.94 -4.96 21.32
CA GLU A 120 -17.61 -3.82 22.21
C GLU A 120 -16.58 -2.86 21.61
N ASN A 121 -15.98 -3.17 20.47
CA ASN A 121 -14.90 -2.39 19.87
C ASN A 121 -15.25 -1.93 18.47
N SER A 122 -15.91 -0.77 18.36
CA SER A 122 -16.06 -0.14 17.07
C SER A 122 -14.67 0.33 16.53
N PHE A 123 -14.52 0.33 15.21
CA PHE A 123 -13.35 0.86 14.55
C PHE A 123 -13.01 2.28 15.00
N TYR A 124 -14.02 3.14 15.12
CA TYR A 124 -13.82 4.55 15.49
C TYR A 124 -13.33 4.72 16.93
N LYS A 125 -13.78 3.89 17.87
CA LYS A 125 -13.25 3.87 19.25
C LYS A 125 -11.77 3.49 19.30
N LYS A 126 -11.38 2.46 18.54
CA LYS A 126 -9.98 2.04 18.45
C LYS A 126 -9.12 3.12 17.78
N LEU A 127 -9.64 3.77 16.77
CA LEU A 127 -8.97 4.85 16.08
C LEU A 127 -8.71 6.02 17.03
N LYS A 128 -9.70 6.41 17.82
CA LYS A 128 -9.59 7.45 18.83
C LYS A 128 -8.47 7.15 19.81
N THR A 129 -8.49 5.97 20.45
CA THR A 129 -7.53 5.63 21.51
C THR A 129 -6.14 5.31 21.00
N LYS A 130 -6.02 4.62 19.88
CA LYS A 130 -4.73 4.13 19.39
C LYS A 130 -3.97 5.11 18.50
N ILE A 131 -4.66 6.03 17.85
CA ILE A 131 -4.07 6.94 16.87
C ILE A 131 -4.17 8.40 17.31
N PHE A 132 -5.38 8.88 17.65
CA PHE A 132 -5.61 10.29 17.93
C PHE A 132 -5.32 10.69 19.38
N GLU A 133 -5.51 9.81 20.35
CA GLU A 133 -5.21 10.06 21.78
C GLU A 133 -3.83 9.58 22.22
N LYS A 134 -3.03 9.06 21.30
CA LYS A 134 -1.67 8.67 21.60
C LYS A 134 -0.86 9.93 21.89
N GLU A 135 -0.66 10.22 23.16
CA GLU A 135 0.27 11.26 23.59
C GLU A 135 1.68 10.93 23.12
N ILE A 136 2.30 11.92 22.61
CA ILE A 136 3.69 11.88 22.13
C ILE A 136 4.63 11.79 23.35
#